data_4b121a6dac3eed6a64f580fbd6f9cd9f
#
_entry.id   4b121a6dac3eed6a64f580fbd6f9cd9f
#
_cell.length_a   1.000
_cell.length_b   1.000
_cell.length_c   1.000
_cell.angle_alpha   90.00
_cell.angle_beta   90.00
_cell.angle_gamma   90.00
#
_symmetry.space_group_name_H-M   'P 1'
#
loop_
_entity.id
_entity.type
_entity.pdbx_description
1 polymer ?
#
loop_
_entity_poly.entity_id
_entity_poly.type
_entity_poly.pdbx_seq_one_letter_code
_entity_poly.pdbx_strand_id
1 'polypeptide(L)'
;MIKTRSPWFWVPTLYFAQGIPYFIVNNISVMMFTKMGVPNGEMALFTSLLYLPWSFKPFWSPFVDIIKTKRWWTITMQILMSIAFILLTLTIPTPSAEMMASQSTPISMFTITLLLFTITAFASATHDIAADGFYMLALPQNEQAAFVGIRSTFYRLASIFGQGVLVAIAGAIELSSQDIPLSWRITMLVTAVIFSATTLYHTFFVPRPDSDRSVLGAEKASAKAIFREFGRTFATYFKKPGVLLAICFMLLYRLPEAFLLKLCMPFLVASREMGGLGLSTAEVGIVYGTIGVIFLTIGGILGGIFASRLGLKKSLWWMAACMTLPCLTFVYLAIGLPTNLVVISTAIAIEQFGYGFGFTAYMLYMMHFSEGEFKTSHYAICTAFMALSMLLPGMVAGYIQEAIGYVNFFWMVMACCVATLIVTFFADKKI
;
A
#
# COMPACT_ATOMS: atom_id res chain seq x y z
N MET A 1 -1.20 -33.86 21.66
CA MET A 1 -1.85 -33.36 20.44
C MET A 1 -2.27 -31.92 20.68
N ILE A 2 -1.51 -30.93 20.20
CA ILE A 2 -1.94 -29.53 20.19
C ILE A 2 -2.99 -29.47 19.09
N LYS A 3 -4.26 -29.26 19.47
CA LYS A 3 -5.36 -29.07 18.50
C LYS A 3 -4.96 -27.95 17.56
N THR A 4 -4.71 -28.27 16.30
CA THR A 4 -4.56 -27.29 15.23
C THR A 4 -5.85 -26.48 15.20
N ARG A 5 -5.80 -25.21 15.61
CA ARG A 5 -6.99 -24.35 15.60
C ARG A 5 -7.41 -24.14 14.17
N SER A 6 -8.71 -24.17 13.90
CA SER A 6 -9.25 -23.93 12.56
C SER A 6 -8.70 -22.63 11.98
N PRO A 7 -8.26 -22.59 10.71
CA PRO A 7 -7.75 -21.39 10.04
C PRO A 7 -8.72 -20.21 10.07
N TRP A 8 -10.02 -20.43 10.20
CA TRP A 8 -11.03 -19.39 10.32
C TRP A 8 -10.85 -18.48 11.55
N PHE A 9 -10.21 -18.96 12.62
CA PHE A 9 -9.98 -18.14 13.82
C PHE A 9 -8.79 -17.19 13.69
N TRP A 10 -7.88 -17.37 12.75
CA TRP A 10 -6.70 -16.55 12.68
C TRP A 10 -6.37 -15.98 11.28
N VAL A 11 -6.70 -16.67 10.18
CA VAL A 11 -6.39 -16.17 8.84
C VAL A 11 -7.13 -14.85 8.53
N PRO A 12 -8.46 -14.74 8.74
CA PRO A 12 -9.19 -13.51 8.48
C PRO A 12 -8.62 -12.31 9.24
N THR A 13 -8.46 -12.46 10.55
CA THR A 13 -8.00 -11.37 11.42
C THR A 13 -6.54 -11.03 11.19
N LEU A 14 -5.68 -12.01 10.84
CA LEU A 14 -4.28 -11.79 10.54
C LEU A 14 -4.11 -10.90 9.30
N TYR A 15 -4.85 -11.17 8.22
CA TYR A 15 -4.76 -10.37 7.00
C TYR A 15 -5.48 -9.02 7.10
N PHE A 16 -6.50 -8.93 7.94
CA PHE A 16 -7.06 -7.64 8.33
C PHE A 16 -6.03 -6.79 9.10
N ALA A 17 -5.35 -7.38 10.10
CA ALA A 17 -4.29 -6.71 10.85
C ALA A 17 -3.08 -6.36 9.97
N GLN A 18 -2.77 -7.15 8.94
CA GLN A 18 -1.69 -6.86 7.99
C GLN A 18 -2.00 -5.60 7.15
N GLY A 19 -3.26 -5.42 6.73
CA GLY A 19 -3.65 -4.28 5.92
C GLY A 19 -3.70 -2.96 6.68
N ILE A 20 -4.15 -2.95 7.95
CA ILE A 20 -4.34 -1.71 8.72
C ILE A 20 -3.11 -0.81 8.73
N PRO A 21 -1.92 -1.24 9.18
CA PRO A 21 -0.75 -0.35 9.23
C PRO A 21 -0.30 0.11 7.84
N TYR A 22 -0.43 -0.73 6.82
CA TYR A 22 -0.11 -0.35 5.45
C TYR A 22 -0.96 0.84 4.98
N PHE A 23 -2.28 0.78 5.14
CA PHE A 23 -3.17 1.86 4.70
C PHE A 23 -3.04 3.11 5.58
N ILE A 24 -2.76 2.96 6.86
CA ILE A 24 -2.49 4.10 7.74
C ILE A 24 -1.22 4.82 7.32
N VAL A 25 -0.13 4.10 7.12
CA VAL A 25 1.17 4.69 6.75
C VAL A 25 1.15 5.31 5.36
N ASN A 26 0.50 4.68 4.38
CA ASN A 26 0.60 5.11 2.99
C ASN A 26 -0.55 6.01 2.51
N ASN A 27 -1.71 5.98 3.17
CA ASN A 27 -2.88 6.73 2.75
C ASN A 27 -3.38 7.72 3.80
N ILE A 28 -3.57 7.27 5.06
CA ILE A 28 -4.05 8.16 6.12
C ILE A 28 -3.01 9.23 6.45
N SER A 29 -1.72 8.90 6.45
CA SER A 29 -0.65 9.88 6.66
C SER A 29 -0.71 11.02 5.64
N VAL A 30 -0.99 10.72 4.36
CA VAL A 30 -1.18 11.70 3.29
C VAL A 30 -2.33 12.63 3.63
N MET A 31 -3.50 12.07 3.95
CA MET A 31 -4.70 12.86 4.27
C MET A 31 -4.49 13.71 5.52
N MET A 32 -3.92 13.14 6.57
CA MET A 32 -3.63 13.80 7.83
C MET A 32 -2.69 15.00 7.62
N PHE A 33 -1.54 14.80 6.95
CA PHE A 33 -0.59 15.88 6.71
C PHE A 33 -1.15 16.96 5.79
N THR A 34 -1.93 16.59 4.76
CA THR A 34 -2.64 17.56 3.91
C THR A 34 -3.60 18.42 4.73
N LYS A 35 -4.41 17.84 5.60
CA LYS A 35 -5.35 18.58 6.48
C LYS A 35 -4.63 19.42 7.51
N MET A 36 -3.42 19.07 7.90
CA MET A 36 -2.56 19.87 8.79
C MET A 36 -1.84 21.01 8.07
N GLY A 37 -2.06 21.20 6.77
CA GLY A 37 -1.48 22.28 5.99
C GLY A 37 -0.01 22.08 5.60
N VAL A 38 0.50 20.82 5.64
CA VAL A 38 1.82 20.51 5.10
C VAL A 38 1.80 20.72 3.59
N PRO A 39 2.76 21.47 3.01
CA PRO A 39 2.85 21.68 1.56
C PRO A 39 2.87 20.34 0.80
N ASN A 40 2.24 20.30 -0.39
CA ASN A 40 2.10 19.08 -1.16
C ASN A 40 3.46 18.46 -1.53
N GLY A 41 4.49 19.29 -1.79
CA GLY A 41 5.85 18.84 -2.04
C GLY A 41 6.44 18.03 -0.89
N GLU A 42 6.44 18.60 0.30
CA GLU A 42 6.96 17.97 1.51
C GLU A 42 6.12 16.76 1.93
N MET A 43 4.78 16.90 1.92
CA MET A 43 3.86 15.81 2.20
C MET A 43 4.11 14.61 1.27
N ALA A 44 4.21 14.86 -0.03
CA ALA A 44 4.43 13.82 -1.02
C ALA A 44 5.81 13.16 -0.85
N LEU A 45 6.86 13.94 -0.59
CA LEU A 45 8.20 13.44 -0.33
C LEU A 45 8.23 12.53 0.91
N PHE A 46 7.82 13.03 2.07
CA PHE A 46 7.90 12.29 3.33
C PHE A 46 7.04 11.04 3.33
N THR A 47 5.78 11.14 2.85
CA THR A 47 4.90 9.98 2.79
C THR A 47 5.31 8.98 1.71
N SER A 48 6.05 9.38 0.68
CA SER A 48 6.63 8.44 -0.28
C SER A 48 7.82 7.70 0.31
N LEU A 49 8.67 8.36 1.09
CA LEU A 49 9.77 7.70 1.80
C LEU A 49 9.29 6.60 2.74
N LEU A 50 8.05 6.69 3.26
CA LEU A 50 7.45 5.63 4.05
C LEU A 50 7.22 4.32 3.28
N TYR A 51 7.27 4.31 1.93
CA TYR A 51 7.26 3.09 1.11
C TYR A 51 8.60 2.34 1.12
N LEU A 52 9.70 2.96 1.55
CA LEU A 52 11.03 2.34 1.57
C LEU A 52 11.05 0.94 2.20
N PRO A 53 10.44 0.70 3.37
CA PRO A 53 10.47 -0.62 3.97
C PRO A 53 9.92 -1.72 3.05
N TRP A 54 8.81 -1.50 2.38
CA TRP A 54 8.25 -2.50 1.45
C TRP A 54 9.10 -2.69 0.19
N SER A 55 9.81 -1.64 -0.26
CA SER A 55 10.75 -1.74 -1.39
C SER A 55 11.99 -2.54 -1.03
N PHE A 56 12.48 -2.40 0.19
CA PHE A 56 13.71 -3.03 0.65
C PHE A 56 13.51 -4.32 1.45
N LYS A 57 12.26 -4.72 1.75
CA LYS A 57 11.97 -5.93 2.53
C LYS A 57 12.70 -7.22 2.08
N PRO A 58 13.00 -7.46 0.78
CA PRO A 58 13.77 -8.63 0.39
C PRO A 58 15.16 -8.70 1.01
N PHE A 59 15.77 -7.55 1.34
CA PHE A 59 17.12 -7.51 1.90
C PHE A 59 17.20 -7.98 3.35
N TRP A 60 16.13 -7.87 4.14
CA TRP A 60 16.11 -8.39 5.53
C TRP A 60 15.20 -9.59 5.73
N SER A 61 14.49 -10.03 4.69
CA SER A 61 13.68 -11.25 4.75
C SER A 61 14.46 -12.47 5.28
N PRO A 62 15.75 -12.72 4.92
CA PRO A 62 16.50 -13.84 5.47
C PRO A 62 16.67 -13.77 7.00
N PHE A 63 16.76 -12.57 7.58
CA PHE A 63 16.85 -12.44 9.04
C PHE A 63 15.59 -12.92 9.73
N VAL A 64 14.42 -12.65 9.14
CA VAL A 64 13.12 -13.13 9.63
C VAL A 64 13.02 -14.66 9.57
N ASP A 65 13.72 -15.28 8.61
CA ASP A 65 13.77 -16.75 8.48
C ASP A 65 14.72 -17.40 9.48
N ILE A 66 15.83 -16.73 9.79
CA ILE A 66 16.94 -17.31 10.57
C ILE A 66 16.75 -17.13 12.06
N ILE A 67 16.35 -15.92 12.54
CA ILE A 67 16.54 -15.52 13.95
C ILE A 67 15.51 -16.15 14.87
N LYS A 68 14.23 -16.14 14.52
CA LYS A 68 13.13 -16.64 15.36
C LYS A 68 12.05 -17.29 14.50
N THR A 69 10.97 -17.81 15.15
CA THR A 69 9.80 -18.36 14.46
C THR A 69 9.02 -17.27 13.76
N LYS A 70 8.28 -17.62 12.70
CA LYS A 70 7.40 -16.68 11.99
C LYS A 70 6.31 -16.12 12.89
N ARG A 71 5.76 -16.97 13.77
CA ARG A 71 4.79 -16.54 14.77
C ARG A 71 5.38 -15.51 15.73
N TRP A 72 6.63 -15.70 16.19
CA TRP A 72 7.30 -14.73 17.07
C TRP A 72 7.43 -13.37 16.41
N TRP A 73 7.92 -13.33 15.17
CA TRP A 73 8.02 -12.09 14.39
C TRP A 73 6.65 -11.43 14.20
N THR A 74 5.62 -12.20 13.81
CA THR A 74 4.25 -11.70 13.61
C THR A 74 3.74 -10.98 14.85
N ILE A 75 3.79 -11.65 16.02
CA ILE A 75 3.27 -11.06 17.27
C ILE A 75 4.13 -9.89 17.75
N THR A 76 5.46 -10.00 17.68
CA THR A 76 6.37 -8.92 18.10
C THR A 76 6.17 -7.66 17.26
N MET A 77 6.03 -7.79 15.95
CA MET A 77 5.77 -6.63 15.08
C MET A 77 4.39 -6.03 15.36
N GLN A 78 3.38 -6.82 15.64
CA GLN A 78 2.07 -6.31 16.06
C GLN A 78 2.13 -5.55 17.38
N ILE A 79 2.88 -6.03 18.37
CA ILE A 79 3.09 -5.31 19.63
C ILE A 79 3.80 -3.98 19.36
N LEU A 80 4.86 -3.98 18.56
CA LEU A 80 5.60 -2.77 18.21
C LEU A 80 4.70 -1.74 17.52
N MET A 81 3.88 -2.18 16.54
CA MET A 81 2.92 -1.31 15.86
C MET A 81 1.83 -0.81 16.80
N SER A 82 1.34 -1.64 17.74
CA SER A 82 0.37 -1.21 18.76
C SER A 82 0.93 -0.07 19.61
N ILE A 83 2.18 -0.22 20.07
CA ILE A 83 2.87 0.84 20.83
C ILE A 83 3.04 2.10 19.98
N ALA A 84 3.45 1.95 18.72
CA ALA A 84 3.62 3.08 17.81
C ALA A 84 2.29 3.82 17.58
N PHE A 85 1.17 3.13 17.39
CA PHE A 85 -0.16 3.75 17.25
C PHE A 85 -0.60 4.48 18.52
N ILE A 86 -0.32 3.93 19.72
CA ILE A 86 -0.58 4.61 20.99
C ILE A 86 0.24 5.91 21.06
N LEU A 87 1.54 5.84 20.74
CA LEU A 87 2.41 7.01 20.77
C LEU A 87 2.02 8.06 19.73
N LEU A 88 1.55 7.64 18.54
CA LEU A 88 1.03 8.56 17.53
C LEU A 88 -0.12 9.42 18.05
N THR A 89 -0.97 8.90 18.95
CA THR A 89 -2.04 9.71 19.55
C THR A 89 -1.53 10.92 20.33
N LEU A 90 -0.31 10.83 20.86
CA LEU A 90 0.32 11.85 21.70
C LEU A 90 1.19 12.83 20.91
N THR A 91 1.63 12.43 19.71
CA THR A 91 2.62 13.18 18.92
C THR A 91 2.05 13.91 17.72
N ILE A 92 0.74 13.76 17.44
CA ILE A 92 0.10 14.47 16.33
C ILE A 92 0.27 15.97 16.52
N PRO A 93 0.97 16.67 15.57
CA PRO A 93 1.28 18.07 15.71
C PRO A 93 0.02 18.94 15.61
N THR A 94 0.07 20.11 16.22
CA THR A 94 -0.92 21.16 15.98
C THR A 94 -0.58 21.87 14.69
N PRO A 95 -1.55 22.11 13.77
CA PRO A 95 -1.32 22.96 12.60
C PRO A 95 -0.97 24.36 13.11
N SER A 96 0.23 24.81 12.89
CA SER A 96 0.65 26.15 13.27
C SER A 96 1.62 26.70 12.25
N ALA A 97 1.71 28.02 12.19
CA ALA A 97 2.79 28.72 11.50
C ALA A 97 4.19 28.20 11.91
N GLU A 98 4.30 27.55 13.07
CA GLU A 98 5.53 26.91 13.57
C GLU A 98 5.92 25.65 12.78
N MET A 99 4.97 24.90 12.20
CA MET A 99 5.34 23.80 11.27
C MET A 99 6.00 24.33 10.01
N MET A 100 5.58 25.51 9.55
CA MET A 100 6.19 26.20 8.41
C MET A 100 7.49 26.94 8.80
N ALA A 101 7.65 27.30 10.07
CA ALA A 101 8.83 27.98 10.60
C ALA A 101 9.90 27.04 11.17
N SER A 102 9.65 25.72 11.23
CA SER A 102 10.49 24.74 11.95
C SER A 102 11.80 24.36 11.25
N GLN A 103 12.28 25.13 10.31
CA GLN A 103 13.68 25.02 9.84
C GLN A 103 14.72 25.29 10.95
N SER A 104 14.28 25.68 12.15
CA SER A 104 15.18 26.08 13.24
C SER A 104 15.12 25.24 14.52
N THR A 105 14.22 24.24 14.65
CA THR A 105 14.19 23.37 15.83
C THR A 105 14.53 21.92 15.49
N PRO A 106 15.54 21.30 16.15
CA PRO A 106 16.08 20.00 15.74
C PRO A 106 15.12 18.82 15.96
N ILE A 107 14.07 18.94 16.77
CA ILE A 107 13.08 17.87 16.99
C ILE A 107 11.69 18.49 17.15
N SER A 108 10.91 18.53 16.08
CA SER A 108 9.51 18.96 16.11
C SER A 108 8.58 17.77 16.35
N MET A 109 7.36 18.02 16.85
CA MET A 109 6.31 16.96 16.94
C MET A 109 6.03 16.33 15.60
N PHE A 110 6.15 17.07 14.50
CA PHE A 110 6.08 16.53 13.14
C PHE A 110 7.16 15.46 12.88
N THR A 111 8.41 15.75 13.24
CA THR A 111 9.53 14.80 13.09
C THR A 111 9.30 13.54 13.90
N ILE A 112 8.81 13.67 15.14
CA ILE A 112 8.49 12.51 15.99
C ILE A 112 7.35 11.69 15.39
N THR A 113 6.30 12.33 14.90
CA THR A 113 5.18 11.67 14.22
C THR A 113 5.66 10.91 12.98
N LEU A 114 6.51 11.54 12.15
CA LEU A 114 7.08 10.92 10.95
C LEU A 114 7.99 9.73 11.31
N LEU A 115 8.78 9.84 12.37
CA LEU A 115 9.60 8.75 12.89
C LEU A 115 8.74 7.56 13.35
N LEU A 116 7.63 7.82 14.04
CA LEU A 116 6.69 6.76 14.46
C LEU A 116 6.01 6.09 13.27
N PHE A 117 5.63 6.84 12.23
CA PHE A 117 5.17 6.25 10.98
C PHE A 117 6.25 5.40 10.30
N THR A 118 7.50 5.85 10.32
CA THR A 118 8.64 5.10 9.78
C THR A 118 8.85 3.78 10.53
N ILE A 119 8.82 3.82 11.86
CA ILE A 119 8.89 2.60 12.71
C ILE A 119 7.72 1.66 12.38
N THR A 120 6.51 2.20 12.26
CA THR A 120 5.32 1.44 11.88
C THR A 120 5.48 0.81 10.49
N ALA A 121 6.04 1.53 9.52
CA ALA A 121 6.30 1.04 8.16
C ALA A 121 7.29 -0.14 8.16
N PHE A 122 8.41 -0.04 8.88
CA PHE A 122 9.38 -1.15 9.03
C PHE A 122 8.77 -2.35 9.75
N ALA A 123 8.03 -2.11 10.83
CA ALA A 123 7.34 -3.17 11.56
C ALA A 123 6.28 -3.86 10.69
N SER A 124 5.51 -3.10 9.90
CA SER A 124 4.50 -3.63 8.98
C SER A 124 5.13 -4.44 7.85
N ALA A 125 6.18 -3.94 7.20
CA ALA A 125 6.87 -4.69 6.15
C ALA A 125 7.50 -5.99 6.67
N THR A 126 8.01 -5.98 7.91
CA THR A 126 8.54 -7.19 8.58
C THR A 126 7.41 -8.14 8.96
N HIS A 127 6.28 -7.60 9.44
CA HIS A 127 5.06 -8.38 9.71
C HIS A 127 4.55 -9.09 8.45
N ASP A 128 4.54 -8.42 7.29
CA ASP A 128 4.13 -9.01 6.01
C ASP A 128 4.95 -10.26 5.69
N ILE A 129 6.29 -10.16 5.79
CA ILE A 129 7.19 -11.30 5.56
C ILE A 129 6.86 -12.46 6.51
N ALA A 130 6.69 -12.14 7.80
CA ALA A 130 6.42 -13.14 8.83
C ALA A 130 5.04 -13.77 8.68
N ALA A 131 3.99 -12.97 8.43
CA ALA A 131 2.61 -13.43 8.33
C ALA A 131 2.40 -14.31 7.09
N ASP A 132 2.95 -13.91 5.93
CA ASP A 132 2.88 -14.70 4.70
C ASP A 132 3.69 -16.01 4.84
N GLY A 133 4.88 -15.95 5.44
CA GLY A 133 5.68 -17.15 5.75
C GLY A 133 4.95 -18.07 6.74
N PHE A 134 4.34 -17.51 7.78
CA PHE A 134 3.55 -18.28 8.76
C PHE A 134 2.34 -18.97 8.12
N TYR A 135 1.61 -18.27 7.27
CA TYR A 135 0.48 -18.83 6.51
C TYR A 135 0.89 -20.08 5.71
N MET A 136 2.03 -20.00 5.02
CA MET A 136 2.54 -21.13 4.22
C MET A 136 3.03 -22.31 5.08
N LEU A 137 3.55 -22.05 6.28
CA LEU A 137 4.03 -23.09 7.19
C LEU A 137 2.92 -23.74 8.02
N ALA A 138 1.91 -22.94 8.40
CA ALA A 138 0.84 -23.40 9.29
C ALA A 138 -0.28 -24.16 8.58
N LEU A 139 -0.42 -24.02 7.25
CA LEU A 139 -1.48 -24.64 6.47
C LEU A 139 -0.94 -25.60 5.41
N PRO A 140 -1.58 -26.77 5.20
CA PRO A 140 -1.31 -27.63 4.05
C PRO A 140 -1.76 -26.96 2.75
N GLN A 141 -1.20 -27.36 1.61
CA GLN A 141 -1.44 -26.69 0.31
C GLN A 141 -2.91 -26.57 -0.10
N ASN A 142 -3.72 -27.58 0.20
CA ASN A 142 -5.15 -27.55 -0.08
C ASN A 142 -5.89 -26.49 0.73
N GLU A 143 -5.55 -26.30 2.00
CA GLU A 143 -6.11 -25.25 2.84
C GLU A 143 -5.57 -23.87 2.43
N GLN A 144 -4.29 -23.75 2.07
CA GLN A 144 -3.73 -22.51 1.53
C GLN A 144 -4.55 -22.05 0.31
N ALA A 145 -4.83 -22.94 -0.64
CA ALA A 145 -5.64 -22.64 -1.81
C ALA A 145 -7.07 -22.18 -1.44
N ALA A 146 -7.69 -22.84 -0.46
CA ALA A 146 -9.04 -22.48 -0.01
C ALA A 146 -9.08 -21.08 0.67
N PHE A 147 -8.05 -20.73 1.40
CA PHE A 147 -8.00 -19.46 2.15
C PHE A 147 -7.39 -18.28 1.40
N VAL A 148 -6.86 -18.44 0.17
CA VAL A 148 -6.33 -17.33 -0.65
C VAL A 148 -7.36 -16.23 -0.87
N GLY A 149 -8.60 -16.61 -1.19
CA GLY A 149 -9.68 -15.63 -1.36
C GLY A 149 -10.04 -14.90 -0.05
N ILE A 150 -10.07 -15.64 1.06
CA ILE A 150 -10.38 -15.10 2.40
C ILE A 150 -9.32 -14.07 2.81
N ARG A 151 -8.03 -14.40 2.69
CA ARG A 151 -6.94 -13.44 3.00
C ARG A 151 -7.04 -12.16 2.17
N SER A 152 -7.28 -12.28 0.87
CA SER A 152 -7.44 -11.12 -0.01
C SER A 152 -8.65 -10.28 0.38
N THR A 153 -9.78 -10.90 0.71
CA THR A 153 -10.99 -10.20 1.15
C THR A 153 -10.76 -9.41 2.44
N PHE A 154 -10.14 -10.02 3.44
CA PHE A 154 -9.90 -9.32 4.71
C PHE A 154 -8.84 -8.23 4.61
N TYR A 155 -7.84 -8.39 3.72
CA TYR A 155 -6.92 -7.29 3.40
C TYR A 155 -7.65 -6.10 2.74
N ARG A 156 -8.63 -6.35 1.85
CA ARG A 156 -9.47 -5.30 1.25
C ARG A 156 -10.42 -4.66 2.25
N LEU A 157 -10.96 -5.44 3.19
CA LEU A 157 -11.75 -4.90 4.32
C LEU A 157 -10.90 -3.96 5.18
N ALA A 158 -9.61 -4.28 5.40
CA ALA A 158 -8.68 -3.38 6.08
C ALA A 158 -8.46 -2.07 5.29
N SER A 159 -8.45 -2.13 3.95
CA SER A 159 -8.40 -0.94 3.10
C SER A 159 -9.63 -0.04 3.31
N ILE A 160 -10.83 -0.62 3.26
CA ILE A 160 -12.08 0.12 3.49
C ILE A 160 -12.09 0.69 4.92
N PHE A 161 -11.67 -0.10 5.90
CA PHE A 161 -11.59 0.35 7.28
C PHE A 161 -10.62 1.54 7.41
N GLY A 162 -9.40 1.44 6.87
CA GLY A 162 -8.39 2.50 6.93
C GLY A 162 -8.82 3.75 6.16
N GLN A 163 -9.02 3.62 4.86
CA GLN A 163 -9.26 4.76 3.98
C GLN A 163 -10.70 5.28 4.00
N GLY A 164 -11.66 4.42 4.34
CA GLY A 164 -13.07 4.78 4.43
C GLY A 164 -13.48 5.13 5.86
N VAL A 165 -13.55 4.12 6.74
CA VAL A 165 -14.13 4.28 8.08
C VAL A 165 -13.33 5.23 8.96
N LEU A 166 -12.00 5.05 9.06
CA LEU A 166 -11.16 5.92 9.91
C LEU A 166 -11.14 7.36 9.39
N VAL A 167 -11.10 7.57 8.08
CA VAL A 167 -11.15 8.93 7.49
C VAL A 167 -12.52 9.56 7.72
N ALA A 168 -13.62 8.80 7.62
CA ALA A 168 -14.96 9.30 7.93
C ALA A 168 -15.11 9.65 9.42
N ILE A 169 -14.53 8.85 10.33
CA ILE A 169 -14.50 9.16 11.78
C ILE A 169 -13.73 10.47 12.01
N ALA A 170 -12.53 10.61 11.41
CA ALA A 170 -11.75 11.84 11.52
C ALA A 170 -12.58 13.06 11.05
N GLY A 171 -13.25 12.93 9.89
CA GLY A 171 -14.08 14.01 9.36
C GLY A 171 -15.29 14.35 10.21
N ALA A 172 -15.95 13.36 10.81
CA ALA A 172 -17.09 13.60 11.71
C ALA A 172 -16.65 14.34 13.00
N ILE A 173 -15.48 13.97 13.55
CA ILE A 173 -14.92 14.64 14.73
C ILE A 173 -14.44 16.04 14.34
N GLU A 174 -13.79 16.22 13.20
CA GLU A 174 -13.36 17.51 12.68
C GLU A 174 -14.56 18.47 12.55
N LEU A 175 -15.67 17.99 12.00
CA LEU A 175 -16.88 18.78 11.80
C LEU A 175 -17.53 19.21 13.14
N SER A 176 -17.51 18.32 14.14
CA SER A 176 -18.15 18.58 15.44
C SER A 176 -17.28 19.40 16.39
N SER A 177 -15.95 19.20 16.38
CA SER A 177 -15.02 19.84 17.29
C SER A 177 -14.35 21.09 16.72
N GLN A 178 -14.33 21.24 15.39
CA GLN A 178 -13.55 22.24 14.64
C GLN A 178 -12.03 22.20 14.98
N ASP A 179 -11.55 21.04 15.48
CA ASP A 179 -10.17 20.79 15.88
C ASP A 179 -9.59 19.63 15.06
N ILE A 180 -8.79 19.97 14.05
CA ILE A 180 -8.14 19.00 13.15
C ILE A 180 -7.19 18.06 13.92
N PRO A 181 -6.26 18.54 14.77
CA PRO A 181 -5.41 17.66 15.57
C PRO A 181 -6.18 16.71 16.47
N LEU A 182 -7.23 17.18 17.13
CA LEU A 182 -8.08 16.35 17.98
C LEU A 182 -8.74 15.22 17.18
N SER A 183 -9.23 15.52 15.98
CA SER A 183 -9.88 14.54 15.11
C SER A 183 -8.93 13.39 14.77
N TRP A 184 -7.69 13.70 14.41
CA TRP A 184 -6.67 12.70 14.10
C TRP A 184 -6.14 11.97 15.34
N ARG A 185 -6.00 12.64 16.49
CA ARG A 185 -5.64 11.99 17.77
C ARG A 185 -6.67 10.92 18.14
N ILE A 186 -7.97 11.24 18.10
CA ILE A 186 -9.03 10.27 18.40
C ILE A 186 -9.04 9.14 17.36
N THR A 187 -8.86 9.45 16.10
CA THR A 187 -8.80 8.44 15.03
C THR A 187 -7.63 7.48 15.22
N MET A 188 -6.45 7.98 15.60
CA MET A 188 -5.30 7.14 15.93
C MET A 188 -5.54 6.34 17.23
N LEU A 189 -6.24 6.90 18.21
CA LEU A 189 -6.62 6.17 19.43
C LEU A 189 -7.56 5.00 19.12
N VAL A 190 -8.60 5.23 18.30
CA VAL A 190 -9.49 4.16 17.83
C VAL A 190 -8.69 3.06 17.12
N THR A 191 -7.77 3.44 16.25
CA THR A 191 -6.86 2.52 15.57
C THR A 191 -6.00 1.74 16.57
N ALA A 192 -5.39 2.42 17.53
CA ALA A 192 -4.54 1.82 18.55
C ALA A 192 -5.32 0.79 19.38
N VAL A 193 -6.55 1.10 19.79
CA VAL A 193 -7.42 0.19 20.55
C VAL A 193 -7.76 -1.06 19.72
N ILE A 194 -8.25 -0.89 18.50
CA ILE A 194 -8.64 -1.99 17.62
C ILE A 194 -7.43 -2.87 17.30
N PHE A 195 -6.30 -2.26 16.96
CA PHE A 195 -5.10 -3.00 16.60
C PHE A 195 -4.49 -3.73 17.81
N SER A 196 -4.47 -3.10 18.99
CA SER A 196 -4.01 -3.73 20.24
C SER A 196 -4.91 -4.90 20.67
N ALA A 197 -6.23 -4.75 20.53
CA ALA A 197 -7.19 -5.83 20.79
C ALA A 197 -6.95 -7.01 19.84
N THR A 198 -6.71 -6.73 18.55
CA THR A 198 -6.40 -7.74 17.53
C THR A 198 -5.05 -8.42 17.84
N THR A 199 -4.05 -7.67 18.27
CA THR A 199 -2.74 -8.18 18.70
C THR A 199 -2.89 -9.12 19.89
N LEU A 200 -3.67 -8.71 20.90
CA LEU A 200 -3.97 -9.54 22.07
C LEU A 200 -4.67 -10.83 21.66
N TYR A 201 -5.69 -10.73 20.78
CA TYR A 201 -6.37 -11.89 20.22
C TYR A 201 -5.39 -12.84 19.52
N HIS A 202 -4.48 -12.35 18.66
CA HIS A 202 -3.50 -13.17 17.96
C HIS A 202 -2.51 -13.86 18.90
N THR A 203 -2.18 -13.26 20.03
CA THR A 203 -1.31 -13.89 21.05
C THR A 203 -1.88 -15.22 21.50
N PHE A 204 -3.21 -15.36 21.59
CA PHE A 204 -3.90 -16.57 22.03
C PHE A 204 -4.38 -17.47 20.89
N PHE A 205 -4.78 -16.91 19.75
CA PHE A 205 -5.47 -17.66 18.68
C PHE A 205 -4.58 -18.07 17.52
N VAL A 206 -3.47 -17.37 17.23
CA VAL A 206 -2.50 -17.81 16.22
C VAL A 206 -1.83 -19.10 16.70
N PRO A 207 -1.91 -20.21 15.93
CA PRO A 207 -1.40 -21.52 16.35
C PRO A 207 0.13 -21.53 16.48
N ARG A 208 0.65 -22.63 17.06
CA ARG A 208 2.10 -22.90 17.20
C ARG A 208 2.41 -24.22 16.50
N PRO A 209 2.48 -24.25 15.17
CA PRO A 209 2.77 -25.49 14.45
C PRO A 209 4.22 -25.91 14.66
N ASP A 210 4.48 -27.21 14.69
CA ASP A 210 5.83 -27.76 14.83
C ASP A 210 6.73 -27.44 13.63
N SER A 211 6.13 -27.08 12.48
CA SER A 211 6.83 -26.60 11.29
C SER A 211 7.45 -25.22 11.43
N ASP A 212 6.94 -24.37 12.36
CA ASP A 212 7.44 -23.00 12.57
C ASP A 212 8.65 -23.01 13.53
N ARG A 213 9.81 -23.37 13.01
CA ARG A 213 11.08 -23.43 13.76
C ARG A 213 12.07 -22.39 13.23
N SER A 214 12.86 -21.79 14.13
CA SER A 214 13.97 -20.94 13.70
C SER A 214 15.12 -21.78 13.17
N VAL A 215 15.77 -21.30 12.11
CA VAL A 215 16.92 -22.00 11.51
C VAL A 215 18.13 -22.05 12.47
N LEU A 216 18.32 -21.04 13.31
CA LEU A 216 19.36 -21.04 14.35
C LEU A 216 19.13 -22.12 15.44
N GLY A 217 17.90 -22.62 15.58
CA GLY A 217 17.57 -23.75 16.46
C GLY A 217 17.64 -25.13 15.80
N ALA A 218 17.89 -25.20 14.49
CA ALA A 218 17.99 -26.44 13.73
C ALA A 218 19.46 -26.67 13.32
N GLU A 219 20.05 -27.78 13.75
CA GLU A 219 21.48 -28.12 13.56
C GLU A 219 21.98 -28.20 12.10
N LYS A 220 21.16 -27.95 11.08
CA LYS A 220 21.50 -28.26 9.70
C LYS A 220 21.58 -27.10 8.68
N ALA A 221 21.22 -25.87 9.02
CA ALA A 221 21.35 -24.76 8.08
C ALA A 221 22.25 -23.66 8.63
N SER A 222 23.44 -23.52 8.06
CA SER A 222 24.36 -22.42 8.36
C SER A 222 23.79 -21.11 7.83
N ALA A 223 23.78 -20.03 8.63
CA ALA A 223 23.44 -18.69 8.17
C ALA A 223 24.19 -18.31 6.87
N LYS A 224 25.45 -18.74 6.74
CA LYS A 224 26.27 -18.58 5.53
C LYS A 224 25.65 -19.25 4.30
N ALA A 225 25.02 -20.42 4.46
CA ALA A 225 24.36 -21.10 3.34
C ALA A 225 23.12 -20.33 2.87
N ILE A 226 22.32 -19.78 3.80
CA ILE A 226 21.13 -18.97 3.48
C ILE A 226 21.52 -17.67 2.77
N PHE A 227 22.53 -16.96 3.27
CA PHE A 227 23.03 -15.76 2.60
C PHE A 227 23.63 -16.05 1.22
N ARG A 228 24.30 -17.18 1.05
CA ARG A 228 24.80 -17.61 -0.25
C ARG A 228 23.66 -17.91 -1.24
N GLU A 229 22.61 -18.60 -0.78
CA GLU A 229 21.44 -18.90 -1.60
C GLU A 229 20.65 -17.62 -1.94
N PHE A 230 20.52 -16.70 -0.99
CA PHE A 230 19.96 -15.37 -1.22
C PHE A 230 20.74 -14.60 -2.29
N GLY A 231 22.09 -14.54 -2.19
CA GLY A 231 22.94 -13.94 -3.23
C GLY A 231 22.81 -14.61 -4.59
N ARG A 232 22.69 -15.96 -4.62
CA ARG A 232 22.44 -16.73 -5.84
C ARG A 232 21.10 -16.38 -6.47
N THR A 233 20.06 -16.22 -5.66
CA THR A 233 18.71 -15.84 -6.10
C THR A 233 18.71 -14.46 -6.77
N PHE A 234 19.37 -13.47 -6.16
CA PHE A 234 19.52 -12.15 -6.77
C PHE A 234 20.33 -12.23 -8.08
N ALA A 235 21.45 -12.93 -8.08
CA ALA A 235 22.28 -13.08 -9.28
C ALA A 235 21.53 -13.75 -10.43
N THR A 236 20.71 -14.78 -10.14
CA THR A 236 19.91 -15.47 -11.15
C THR A 236 18.78 -14.60 -11.67
N TYR A 237 18.16 -13.75 -10.83
CA TYR A 237 17.14 -12.80 -11.26
C TYR A 237 17.69 -11.83 -12.31
N PHE A 238 18.81 -11.17 -12.01
CA PHE A 238 19.40 -10.17 -12.91
C PHE A 238 20.05 -10.77 -14.17
N LYS A 239 20.28 -12.09 -14.19
CA LYS A 239 20.74 -12.81 -15.38
C LYS A 239 19.60 -13.31 -16.28
N LYS A 240 18.34 -13.15 -15.89
CA LYS A 240 17.21 -13.57 -16.73
C LYS A 240 17.17 -12.82 -18.06
N PRO A 241 16.88 -13.52 -19.18
CA PRO A 241 16.67 -12.85 -20.46
C PRO A 241 15.50 -11.88 -20.36
N GLY A 242 15.70 -10.65 -20.85
CA GLY A 242 14.68 -9.60 -20.79
C GLY A 242 14.52 -8.90 -19.45
N VAL A 243 15.42 -9.10 -18.48
CA VAL A 243 15.32 -8.48 -17.14
C VAL A 243 15.21 -6.96 -17.19
N LEU A 244 15.95 -6.29 -18.09
CA LEU A 244 15.86 -4.83 -18.22
C LEU A 244 14.47 -4.38 -18.66
N LEU A 245 13.88 -5.07 -19.64
CA LEU A 245 12.51 -4.79 -20.08
C LEU A 245 11.49 -5.04 -18.95
N ALA A 246 11.69 -6.12 -18.20
CA ALA A 246 10.81 -6.44 -17.06
C ALA A 246 10.90 -5.36 -15.96
N ILE A 247 12.11 -4.87 -15.65
CA ILE A 247 12.30 -3.78 -14.70
C ILE A 247 11.66 -2.49 -15.23
N CYS A 248 11.89 -2.13 -16.50
CA CYS A 248 11.24 -0.98 -17.13
C CYS A 248 9.71 -1.10 -17.09
N PHE A 249 9.17 -2.29 -17.37
CA PHE A 249 7.73 -2.53 -17.27
C PHE A 249 7.24 -2.33 -15.83
N MET A 250 7.91 -2.92 -14.85
CA MET A 250 7.54 -2.79 -13.44
C MET A 250 7.62 -1.36 -12.93
N LEU A 251 8.53 -0.54 -13.42
CA LEU A 251 8.68 0.85 -12.99
C LEU A 251 7.74 1.81 -13.73
N LEU A 252 7.47 1.58 -15.01
CA LEU A 252 6.79 2.55 -15.88
C LEU A 252 5.31 2.21 -16.15
N TYR A 253 4.90 0.96 -16.06
CA TYR A 253 3.51 0.57 -16.33
C TYR A 253 2.52 1.30 -15.43
N ARG A 254 2.87 1.54 -14.18
CA ARG A 254 2.05 2.24 -13.19
C ARG A 254 2.44 3.71 -12.97
N LEU A 255 3.28 4.27 -13.82
CA LEU A 255 3.78 5.63 -13.64
C LEU A 255 2.66 6.69 -13.53
N PRO A 256 1.65 6.73 -14.43
CA PRO A 256 0.54 7.68 -14.31
C PRO A 256 -0.23 7.49 -13.00
N GLU A 257 -0.50 6.25 -12.62
CA GLU A 257 -1.21 5.89 -11.40
C GLU A 257 -0.44 6.33 -10.14
N ALA A 258 0.89 6.16 -10.13
CA ALA A 258 1.72 6.55 -9.01
C ALA A 258 1.66 8.06 -8.73
N PHE A 259 1.66 8.89 -9.78
CA PHE A 259 1.46 10.33 -9.66
C PHE A 259 0.03 10.67 -9.21
N LEU A 260 -0.97 10.06 -9.82
CA LEU A 260 -2.38 10.32 -9.54
C LEU A 260 -2.73 9.98 -8.09
N LEU A 261 -2.41 8.78 -7.62
CA LEU A 261 -2.71 8.33 -6.26
C LEU A 261 -2.07 9.21 -5.19
N LYS A 262 -0.88 9.76 -5.46
CA LYS A 262 -0.19 10.61 -4.49
C LYS A 262 -0.92 11.94 -4.26
N LEU A 263 -1.49 12.53 -5.31
CA LEU A 263 -2.14 13.85 -5.26
C LEU A 263 -3.68 13.77 -5.27
N CYS A 264 -4.26 12.59 -5.38
CA CYS A 264 -5.71 12.39 -5.38
C CYS A 264 -6.36 12.98 -4.12
N MET A 265 -5.95 12.54 -2.93
CA MET A 265 -6.53 13.03 -1.67
C MET A 265 -6.28 14.52 -1.46
N PRO A 266 -5.07 15.07 -1.64
CA PRO A 266 -4.84 16.52 -1.62
C PRO A 266 -5.76 17.30 -2.55
N PHE A 267 -5.95 16.84 -3.79
CA PHE A 267 -6.84 17.47 -4.76
C PHE A 267 -8.31 17.48 -4.30
N LEU A 268 -8.78 16.38 -3.71
CA LEU A 268 -10.17 16.27 -3.25
C LEU A 268 -10.47 17.26 -2.13
N VAL A 269 -9.52 17.52 -1.21
CA VAL A 269 -9.74 18.41 -0.05
C VAL A 269 -9.28 19.85 -0.27
N ALA A 270 -8.38 20.11 -1.20
CA ALA A 270 -7.90 21.45 -1.48
C ALA A 270 -9.06 22.40 -1.84
N SER A 271 -8.99 23.64 -1.39
CA SER A 271 -10.02 24.62 -1.67
C SER A 271 -10.18 24.87 -3.19
N ARG A 272 -11.35 25.29 -3.59
CA ARG A 272 -11.64 25.61 -5.01
C ARG A 272 -10.78 26.74 -5.54
N GLU A 273 -10.42 27.68 -4.67
CA GLU A 273 -9.50 28.77 -5.00
C GLU A 273 -8.10 28.26 -5.35
N MET A 274 -7.69 27.15 -4.74
CA MET A 274 -6.44 26.45 -5.04
C MET A 274 -6.58 25.43 -6.20
N GLY A 275 -7.73 25.37 -6.85
CA GLY A 275 -8.01 24.44 -7.95
C GLY A 275 -8.37 23.03 -7.50
N GLY A 276 -8.73 22.82 -6.23
CA GLY A 276 -9.22 21.54 -5.68
C GLY A 276 -10.74 21.46 -5.65
N LEU A 277 -11.28 20.34 -5.17
CA LEU A 277 -12.73 20.11 -5.11
C LEU A 277 -13.39 20.62 -3.82
N GLY A 278 -12.63 20.88 -2.76
CA GLY A 278 -13.12 21.41 -1.50
C GLY A 278 -13.98 20.41 -0.71
N LEU A 279 -13.75 19.11 -0.89
CA LEU A 279 -14.50 18.09 -0.13
C LEU A 279 -14.07 18.08 1.34
N SER A 280 -15.04 17.82 2.22
CA SER A 280 -14.74 17.52 3.61
C SER A 280 -14.02 16.20 3.77
N THR A 281 -13.31 16.04 4.88
CA THR A 281 -12.60 14.77 5.22
C THR A 281 -13.56 13.59 5.21
N ALA A 282 -14.79 13.76 5.72
CA ALA A 282 -15.80 12.71 5.74
C ALA A 282 -16.26 12.30 4.33
N GLU A 283 -16.49 13.27 3.44
CA GLU A 283 -16.86 13.00 2.04
C GLU A 283 -15.75 12.25 1.31
N VAL A 284 -14.48 12.57 1.53
CA VAL A 284 -13.35 11.82 0.96
C VAL A 284 -13.32 10.38 1.48
N GLY A 285 -13.58 10.15 2.76
CA GLY A 285 -13.71 8.79 3.33
C GLY A 285 -14.78 7.96 2.63
N ILE A 286 -15.92 8.56 2.29
CA ILE A 286 -17.02 7.89 1.58
C ILE A 286 -16.65 7.69 0.10
N VAL A 287 -16.28 8.75 -0.60
CA VAL A 287 -16.09 8.74 -2.05
C VAL A 287 -14.87 7.94 -2.46
N TYR A 288 -13.73 8.22 -1.88
CA TYR A 288 -12.49 7.56 -2.22
C TYR A 288 -12.25 6.29 -1.41
N GLY A 289 -12.40 6.37 -0.09
CA GLY A 289 -12.09 5.28 0.81
C GLY A 289 -13.12 4.14 0.79
N THR A 290 -14.37 4.41 0.43
CA THR A 290 -15.42 3.37 0.39
C THR A 290 -15.82 3.06 -1.05
N ILE A 291 -16.41 4.01 -1.78
CA ILE A 291 -16.86 3.80 -3.17
C ILE A 291 -15.67 3.43 -4.06
N GLY A 292 -14.58 4.18 -3.97
CA GLY A 292 -13.36 3.92 -4.75
C GLY A 292 -12.83 2.49 -4.51
N VAL A 293 -12.69 2.07 -3.26
CA VAL A 293 -12.16 0.72 -2.93
C VAL A 293 -13.11 -0.40 -3.38
N ILE A 294 -14.43 -0.20 -3.34
CA ILE A 294 -15.40 -1.15 -3.87
C ILE A 294 -15.19 -1.33 -5.38
N PHE A 295 -15.13 -0.23 -6.14
CA PHE A 295 -14.92 -0.30 -7.59
C PHE A 295 -13.54 -0.81 -7.98
N LEU A 296 -12.49 -0.46 -7.23
CA LEU A 296 -11.15 -1.06 -7.35
C LEU A 296 -11.21 -2.60 -7.20
N THR A 297 -12.00 -3.06 -6.23
CA THR A 297 -12.16 -4.50 -5.97
C THR A 297 -12.90 -5.19 -7.12
N ILE A 298 -14.00 -4.60 -7.58
CA ILE A 298 -14.78 -5.12 -8.72
C ILE A 298 -13.89 -5.16 -9.97
N GLY A 299 -13.17 -4.07 -10.24
CA GLY A 299 -12.21 -4.01 -11.35
C GLY A 299 -11.17 -5.12 -11.31
N GLY A 300 -10.55 -5.33 -10.14
CA GLY A 300 -9.56 -6.39 -9.95
C GLY A 300 -10.13 -7.81 -10.17
N ILE A 301 -11.33 -8.09 -9.66
CA ILE A 301 -12.00 -9.39 -9.87
C ILE A 301 -12.33 -9.60 -11.35
N LEU A 302 -12.95 -8.62 -12.00
CA LEU A 302 -13.29 -8.70 -13.42
C LEU A 302 -12.05 -8.76 -14.31
N GLY A 303 -10.98 -8.03 -13.96
CA GLY A 303 -9.67 -8.13 -14.61
C GLY A 303 -9.09 -9.54 -14.51
N GLY A 304 -9.18 -10.18 -13.34
CA GLY A 304 -8.77 -11.57 -13.14
C GLY A 304 -9.55 -12.56 -14.02
N ILE A 305 -10.88 -12.43 -14.07
CA ILE A 305 -11.74 -13.26 -14.92
C ILE A 305 -11.42 -13.02 -16.40
N PHE A 306 -11.23 -11.76 -16.82
CA PHE A 306 -10.89 -11.41 -18.19
C PHE A 306 -9.56 -12.03 -18.62
N ALA A 307 -8.52 -11.86 -17.82
CA ALA A 307 -7.20 -12.41 -18.09
C ALA A 307 -7.18 -13.95 -18.05
N SER A 308 -7.97 -14.59 -17.17
CA SER A 308 -8.05 -16.05 -17.09
C SER A 308 -8.65 -16.69 -18.37
N ARG A 309 -9.55 -15.96 -19.05
CA ARG A 309 -10.19 -16.42 -20.30
C ARG A 309 -9.34 -16.16 -21.55
N LEU A 310 -8.67 -15.03 -21.62
CA LEU A 310 -7.93 -14.61 -22.82
C LEU A 310 -6.43 -14.90 -22.75
N GLY A 311 -5.91 -15.13 -21.56
CA GLY A 311 -4.47 -15.17 -21.29
C GLY A 311 -3.84 -13.78 -21.20
N LEU A 312 -2.66 -13.69 -20.57
CA LEU A 312 -1.97 -12.42 -20.31
C LEU A 312 -1.70 -11.64 -21.61
N LYS A 313 -1.16 -12.27 -22.64
CA LYS A 313 -0.80 -11.64 -23.90
C LYS A 313 -1.97 -10.90 -24.56
N LYS A 314 -3.10 -11.57 -24.76
CA LYS A 314 -4.28 -10.98 -25.41
C LYS A 314 -4.99 -9.93 -24.55
N SER A 315 -4.89 -10.04 -23.23
CA SER A 315 -5.54 -9.11 -22.30
C SER A 315 -4.71 -7.87 -21.97
N LEU A 316 -3.39 -7.92 -22.15
CA LEU A 316 -2.45 -6.89 -21.67
C LEU A 316 -2.79 -5.49 -22.19
N TRP A 317 -3.09 -5.34 -23.49
CA TRP A 317 -3.43 -4.06 -24.09
C TRP A 317 -4.75 -3.48 -23.57
N TRP A 318 -5.78 -4.31 -23.46
CA TRP A 318 -7.08 -3.89 -22.92
C TRP A 318 -6.95 -3.45 -21.48
N MET A 319 -6.16 -4.17 -20.70
CA MET A 319 -5.92 -3.87 -19.30
C MET A 319 -5.08 -2.60 -19.11
N ALA A 320 -4.09 -2.39 -19.98
CA ALA A 320 -3.31 -1.14 -20.00
C ALA A 320 -4.20 0.07 -20.37
N ALA A 321 -5.08 -0.08 -21.37
CA ALA A 321 -6.02 0.98 -21.76
C ALA A 321 -7.01 1.28 -20.61
N CYS A 322 -7.56 0.25 -19.96
CA CYS A 322 -8.46 0.44 -18.82
C CYS A 322 -7.78 1.08 -17.60
N MET A 323 -6.46 0.94 -17.47
CA MET A 323 -5.70 1.59 -16.39
C MET A 323 -5.38 3.05 -16.70
N THR A 324 -5.17 3.39 -17.99
CA THR A 324 -4.70 4.71 -18.39
C THR A 324 -5.82 5.68 -18.75
N LEU A 325 -6.81 5.24 -19.54
CA LEU A 325 -7.89 6.11 -20.00
C LEU A 325 -8.74 6.72 -18.88
N PRO A 326 -9.07 5.99 -17.80
CA PRO A 326 -9.83 6.58 -16.69
C PRO A 326 -9.12 7.70 -15.94
N CYS A 327 -7.80 7.87 -16.06
CA CYS A 327 -7.10 9.03 -15.51
C CYS A 327 -7.64 10.37 -16.06
N LEU A 328 -8.29 10.35 -17.24
CA LEU A 328 -9.01 11.51 -17.79
C LEU A 328 -10.13 12.02 -16.87
N THR A 329 -10.70 11.19 -16.02
CA THR A 329 -11.73 11.64 -15.07
C THR A 329 -11.18 12.70 -14.12
N PHE A 330 -9.90 12.61 -13.71
CA PHE A 330 -9.27 13.63 -12.88
C PHE A 330 -8.98 14.93 -13.64
N VAL A 331 -8.68 14.85 -14.94
CA VAL A 331 -8.59 16.05 -15.78
C VAL A 331 -9.97 16.72 -15.85
N TYR A 332 -11.04 15.96 -16.06
CA TYR A 332 -12.41 16.47 -16.05
C TYR A 332 -12.76 17.12 -14.71
N LEU A 333 -12.45 16.45 -13.59
CA LEU A 333 -12.71 16.99 -12.26
C LEU A 333 -11.92 18.28 -11.98
N ALA A 334 -10.66 18.37 -12.42
CA ALA A 334 -9.81 19.55 -12.20
C ALA A 334 -10.22 20.75 -13.06
N ILE A 335 -10.72 20.53 -14.27
CA ILE A 335 -11.21 21.62 -15.13
C ILE A 335 -12.61 22.04 -14.71
N GLY A 336 -13.50 21.08 -14.49
CA GLY A 336 -14.93 21.33 -14.26
C GLY A 336 -15.26 21.72 -12.83
N LEU A 337 -14.45 21.33 -11.85
CA LEU A 337 -14.65 21.52 -10.42
C LEU A 337 -16.13 21.29 -9.98
N PRO A 338 -16.75 20.13 -10.30
CA PRO A 338 -18.14 19.89 -10.00
C PRO A 338 -18.40 19.96 -8.48
N THR A 339 -19.62 20.38 -8.09
CA THR A 339 -20.07 20.39 -6.70
C THR A 339 -20.90 19.16 -6.36
N ASN A 340 -21.41 18.49 -7.36
CA ASN A 340 -22.29 17.33 -7.18
C ASN A 340 -21.43 16.11 -6.77
N LEU A 341 -21.65 15.62 -5.55
CA LEU A 341 -20.93 14.48 -4.99
C LEU A 341 -21.14 13.19 -5.81
N VAL A 342 -22.29 13.02 -6.47
CA VAL A 342 -22.55 11.86 -7.35
C VAL A 342 -21.63 11.89 -8.58
N VAL A 343 -21.41 13.06 -9.19
CA VAL A 343 -20.51 13.22 -10.33
C VAL A 343 -19.06 12.89 -9.91
N ILE A 344 -18.64 13.43 -8.75
CA ILE A 344 -17.30 13.18 -8.22
C ILE A 344 -17.12 11.69 -7.91
N SER A 345 -18.10 11.08 -7.22
CA SER A 345 -18.08 9.65 -6.89
C SER A 345 -18.02 8.76 -8.13
N THR A 346 -18.77 9.12 -9.18
CA THR A 346 -18.77 8.37 -10.44
C THR A 346 -17.41 8.46 -11.15
N ALA A 347 -16.80 9.64 -11.19
CA ALA A 347 -15.49 9.84 -11.78
C ALA A 347 -14.41 9.01 -11.06
N ILE A 348 -14.43 9.00 -9.72
CA ILE A 348 -13.52 8.20 -8.91
C ILE A 348 -13.81 6.70 -9.06
N ALA A 349 -15.08 6.29 -9.11
CA ALA A 349 -15.45 4.90 -9.31
C ALA A 349 -14.93 4.36 -10.65
N ILE A 350 -15.03 5.15 -11.74
CA ILE A 350 -14.52 4.78 -13.06
C ILE A 350 -13.00 4.63 -13.02
N GLU A 351 -12.29 5.58 -12.41
CA GLU A 351 -10.84 5.54 -12.31
C GLU A 351 -10.38 4.34 -11.48
N GLN A 352 -10.92 4.15 -10.28
CA GLN A 352 -10.57 3.05 -9.39
C GLN A 352 -10.92 1.67 -9.96
N PHE A 353 -12.02 1.56 -10.72
CA PHE A 353 -12.34 0.36 -11.47
C PHE A 353 -11.25 0.06 -12.51
N GLY A 354 -10.88 1.06 -13.32
CA GLY A 354 -9.84 0.95 -14.33
C GLY A 354 -8.50 0.57 -13.75
N TYR A 355 -8.13 1.18 -12.63
CA TYR A 355 -6.94 0.84 -11.88
C TYR A 355 -6.97 -0.63 -11.42
N GLY A 356 -8.03 -1.08 -10.75
CA GLY A 356 -8.15 -2.47 -10.31
C GLY A 356 -8.07 -3.48 -11.45
N PHE A 357 -8.74 -3.19 -12.58
CA PHE A 357 -8.74 -4.02 -13.77
C PHE A 357 -7.34 -4.11 -14.39
N GLY A 358 -6.68 -2.98 -14.61
CA GLY A 358 -5.37 -2.91 -15.24
C GLY A 358 -4.23 -3.41 -14.35
N PHE A 359 -4.35 -3.22 -13.04
CA PHE A 359 -3.37 -3.72 -12.05
C PHE A 359 -3.25 -5.25 -12.07
N THR A 360 -4.32 -5.95 -12.44
CA THR A 360 -4.29 -7.41 -12.56
C THR A 360 -3.28 -7.87 -13.63
N ALA A 361 -3.19 -7.17 -14.78
CA ALA A 361 -2.19 -7.49 -15.81
C ALA A 361 -0.76 -7.31 -15.28
N TYR A 362 -0.54 -6.26 -14.50
CA TYR A 362 0.74 -5.99 -13.85
C TYR A 362 1.17 -7.15 -12.91
N MET A 363 0.25 -7.63 -12.08
CA MET A 363 0.49 -8.75 -11.19
C MET A 363 0.79 -10.04 -11.96
N LEU A 364 0.01 -10.33 -13.01
CA LEU A 364 0.21 -11.51 -13.86
C LEU A 364 1.55 -11.45 -14.62
N TYR A 365 1.96 -10.28 -15.08
CA TYR A 365 3.27 -10.10 -15.72
C TYR A 365 4.41 -10.40 -14.73
N MET A 366 4.34 -9.86 -13.50
CA MET A 366 5.33 -10.16 -12.46
C MET A 366 5.39 -11.65 -12.14
N MET A 367 4.23 -12.33 -12.06
CA MET A 367 4.17 -13.78 -11.82
C MET A 367 4.81 -14.55 -12.98
N HIS A 368 4.51 -14.18 -14.22
CA HIS A 368 5.09 -14.78 -15.43
C HIS A 368 6.62 -14.58 -15.47
N PHE A 369 7.11 -13.36 -15.24
CA PHE A 369 8.54 -13.09 -15.23
C PHE A 369 9.28 -13.82 -14.09
N SER A 370 8.59 -14.09 -13.00
CA SER A 370 9.17 -14.78 -11.83
C SER A 370 9.32 -16.29 -12.02
N GLU A 371 8.76 -16.91 -13.07
CA GLU A 371 8.81 -18.36 -13.30
C GLU A 371 10.25 -18.89 -13.33
N GLY A 372 10.45 -20.13 -12.80
CA GLY A 372 11.74 -20.81 -12.71
C GLY A 372 12.04 -21.35 -11.31
N GLU A 373 13.29 -21.77 -11.09
CA GLU A 373 13.75 -22.44 -9.86
C GLU A 373 13.48 -21.63 -8.58
N PHE A 374 13.66 -20.28 -8.63
CA PHE A 374 13.47 -19.35 -7.50
C PHE A 374 12.18 -18.51 -7.62
N LYS A 375 11.08 -19.10 -8.13
CA LYS A 375 9.84 -18.37 -8.44
C LYS A 375 9.37 -17.43 -7.33
N THR A 376 9.28 -17.90 -6.09
CA THR A 376 8.79 -17.11 -4.95
C THR A 376 9.71 -15.93 -4.64
N SER A 377 11.02 -16.17 -4.61
CA SER A 377 12.01 -15.13 -4.31
C SER A 377 12.14 -14.11 -5.45
N HIS A 378 12.07 -14.57 -6.71
CA HIS A 378 12.03 -13.67 -7.87
C HIS A 378 10.76 -12.80 -7.87
N TYR A 379 9.62 -13.37 -7.48
CA TYR A 379 8.39 -12.60 -7.32
C TYR A 379 8.51 -11.54 -6.20
N ALA A 380 9.18 -11.86 -5.09
CA ALA A 380 9.47 -10.90 -4.03
C ALA A 380 10.35 -9.73 -4.53
N ILE A 381 11.33 -9.99 -5.42
CA ILE A 381 12.12 -8.94 -6.07
C ILE A 381 11.23 -8.08 -6.98
N CYS A 382 10.34 -8.69 -7.77
CA CYS A 382 9.38 -7.95 -8.60
C CYS A 382 8.49 -7.04 -7.74
N THR A 383 8.01 -7.50 -6.58
CA THR A 383 7.21 -6.67 -5.67
C THR A 383 8.00 -5.53 -5.05
N ALA A 384 9.32 -5.65 -4.90
CA ALA A 384 10.18 -4.54 -4.50
C ALA A 384 10.24 -3.46 -5.61
N PHE A 385 10.39 -3.84 -6.89
CA PHE A 385 10.27 -2.89 -8.00
C PHE A 385 8.87 -2.26 -8.09
N MET A 386 7.82 -3.02 -7.78
CA MET A 386 6.46 -2.49 -7.66
C MET A 386 6.37 -1.38 -6.59
N ALA A 387 6.99 -1.57 -5.44
CA ALA A 387 7.02 -0.54 -4.40
C ALA A 387 7.84 0.69 -4.84
N LEU A 388 8.99 0.47 -5.52
CA LEU A 388 9.80 1.55 -6.10
C LEU A 388 9.03 2.36 -7.15
N SER A 389 8.16 1.73 -7.95
CA SER A 389 7.33 2.43 -8.95
C SER A 389 6.34 3.41 -8.34
N MET A 390 5.97 3.22 -7.08
CA MET A 390 5.14 4.18 -6.33
C MET A 390 5.98 5.22 -5.60
N LEU A 391 7.10 4.79 -5.04
CA LEU A 391 7.98 5.65 -4.25
C LEU A 391 8.61 6.77 -5.09
N LEU A 392 9.25 6.42 -6.21
CA LEU A 392 10.04 7.39 -6.99
C LEU A 392 9.19 8.52 -7.58
N PRO A 393 8.07 8.27 -8.29
CA PRO A 393 7.20 9.34 -8.75
C PRO A 393 6.55 10.10 -7.60
N GLY A 394 6.18 9.38 -6.53
CA GLY A 394 5.55 9.97 -5.35
C GLY A 394 6.41 11.03 -4.68
N MET A 395 7.74 10.84 -4.62
CA MET A 395 8.67 11.81 -4.01
C MET A 395 8.65 13.19 -4.67
N VAL A 396 8.38 13.25 -5.97
CA VAL A 396 8.42 14.51 -6.75
C VAL A 396 7.03 15.03 -7.12
N ALA A 397 5.99 14.22 -6.95
CA ALA A 397 4.63 14.53 -7.38
C ALA A 397 4.11 15.85 -6.82
N GLY A 398 4.31 16.09 -5.53
CA GLY A 398 3.83 17.31 -4.87
C GLY A 398 4.54 18.56 -5.35
N TYR A 399 5.86 18.53 -5.48
CA TYR A 399 6.65 19.66 -6.02
C TYR A 399 6.26 20.01 -7.46
N ILE A 400 6.01 18.99 -8.29
CA ILE A 400 5.53 19.22 -9.66
C ILE A 400 4.15 19.87 -9.60
N GLN A 401 3.24 19.36 -8.77
CA GLN A 401 1.89 19.91 -8.66
C GLN A 401 1.90 21.37 -8.15
N GLU A 402 2.73 21.69 -7.16
CA GLU A 402 2.91 23.07 -6.68
C GLU A 402 3.42 24.02 -7.77
N ALA A 403 4.30 23.55 -8.64
CA ALA A 403 4.86 24.34 -9.73
C ALA A 403 3.88 24.59 -10.88
N ILE A 404 3.03 23.62 -11.22
CA ILE A 404 2.19 23.68 -12.44
C ILE A 404 0.67 23.68 -12.17
N GLY A 405 0.24 23.54 -10.91
CA GLY A 405 -1.17 23.46 -10.52
C GLY A 405 -1.84 22.11 -10.86
N TYR A 406 -3.04 21.87 -10.31
CA TYR A 406 -3.75 20.58 -10.45
C TYR A 406 -4.11 20.23 -11.89
N VAL A 407 -4.64 21.19 -12.68
CA VAL A 407 -5.06 20.93 -14.06
C VAL A 407 -3.90 20.44 -14.92
N ASN A 408 -2.76 21.17 -14.89
CA ASN A 408 -1.59 20.78 -15.68
C ASN A 408 -0.95 19.49 -15.13
N PHE A 409 -1.01 19.29 -13.80
CA PHE A 409 -0.54 18.05 -13.18
C PHE A 409 -1.30 16.83 -13.71
N PHE A 410 -2.63 16.87 -13.79
CA PHE A 410 -3.40 15.73 -14.34
C PHE A 410 -3.22 15.58 -15.85
N TRP A 411 -2.96 16.65 -16.59
CA TRP A 411 -2.53 16.52 -18.00
C TRP A 411 -1.16 15.87 -18.12
N MET A 412 -0.22 16.19 -17.22
CA MET A 412 1.07 15.48 -17.14
C MET A 412 0.87 13.99 -16.83
N VAL A 413 -0.04 13.64 -15.92
CA VAL A 413 -0.41 12.23 -15.64
C VAL A 413 -0.87 11.55 -16.94
N MET A 414 -1.71 12.22 -17.74
CA MET A 414 -2.11 11.70 -19.06
C MET A 414 -0.93 11.54 -20.03
N ALA A 415 0.02 12.46 -20.03
CA ALA A 415 1.24 12.31 -20.84
C ALA A 415 2.08 11.10 -20.36
N CYS A 416 2.14 10.82 -19.06
CA CYS A 416 2.81 9.63 -18.52
C CYS A 416 2.16 8.31 -18.97
N CYS A 417 0.88 8.31 -19.38
CA CYS A 417 0.22 7.13 -19.96
C CYS A 417 0.94 6.62 -21.22
N VAL A 418 1.63 7.50 -21.96
CA VAL A 418 2.44 7.11 -23.11
C VAL A 418 3.55 6.14 -22.70
N ALA A 419 4.18 6.37 -21.53
CA ALA A 419 5.20 5.46 -21.01
C ALA A 419 4.63 4.06 -20.72
N THR A 420 3.41 3.99 -20.15
CA THR A 420 2.68 2.73 -19.93
C THR A 420 2.45 1.98 -21.24
N LEU A 421 1.99 2.70 -22.29
CA LEU A 421 1.72 2.09 -23.61
C LEU A 421 3.01 1.61 -24.29
N ILE A 422 4.10 2.37 -24.19
CA ILE A 422 5.41 2.00 -24.74
C ILE A 422 5.92 0.72 -24.07
N VAL A 423 5.95 0.64 -22.74
CA VAL A 423 6.44 -0.56 -22.06
C VAL A 423 5.52 -1.76 -22.30
N THR A 424 4.22 -1.54 -22.42
CA THR A 424 3.24 -2.57 -22.79
C THR A 424 3.53 -3.13 -24.18
N PHE A 425 3.84 -2.28 -25.17
CA PHE A 425 4.18 -2.71 -26.52
C PHE A 425 5.41 -3.62 -26.56
N PHE A 426 6.46 -3.26 -25.81
CA PHE A 426 7.66 -4.08 -25.78
C PHE A 426 7.48 -5.36 -24.95
N ALA A 427 6.70 -5.31 -23.87
CA ALA A 427 6.38 -6.48 -23.05
C ALA A 427 5.55 -7.50 -23.82
N ASP A 428 4.53 -7.07 -24.55
CA ASP A 428 3.66 -7.94 -25.37
C ASP A 428 4.43 -8.76 -26.42
N LYS A 429 5.53 -8.22 -26.96
CA LYS A 429 6.41 -8.94 -27.90
C LYS A 429 7.25 -10.04 -27.25
N LYS A 430 7.38 -10.04 -25.92
CA LYS A 430 8.23 -10.96 -25.18
C LYS A 430 7.43 -12.02 -24.39
N ILE A 431 6.13 -11.80 -24.20
CA ILE A 431 5.15 -12.77 -23.69
C ILE A 431 4.65 -13.63 -24.87
#